data_fa17c930580fe3215dd5b8fa1b61091b
#
_entry.id   fa17c930580fe3215dd5b8fa1b61091b
#
_cell.length_a   1.000
_cell.length_b   1.000
_cell.length_c   1.000
_cell.angle_alpha   90.00
_cell.angle_beta   90.00
_cell.angle_gamma   90.00
#
_symmetry.space_group_name_H-M   'P 1'
#
loop_
_entity.id
_entity.type
_entity.pdbx_description
1 polymer ?
#
loop_
_entity_poly.entity_id
_entity_poly.type
_entity_poly.pdbx_seq_one_letter_code
_entity_poly.pdbx_strand_id
1 'polypeptide(L)'
;YKKNGTPYCENFKYISISHSKKFCGVITSNHLIGLDIQHFKENLQQICNRFLNSNEKKIADNKDHNLHFMWCAKEAIYKTLNGAVCSFKKNIYIDKQTNTHIEATYRNGENLIKYNVTCQKIQQYFITIATIKDD
;
A
#
# COMPACT_ATOMS: atom_id res chain seq x y z
N TYR A 1 -11.33 17.66 -1.59
CA TYR A 1 -9.89 17.55 -1.30
C TYR A 1 -9.41 18.74 -0.46
N LYS A 2 -8.53 18.46 0.48
CA LYS A 2 -7.83 19.50 1.23
C LYS A 2 -6.85 20.26 0.31
N LYS A 3 -6.34 21.41 0.78
CA LYS A 3 -5.39 22.21 -0.01
C LYS A 3 -4.15 21.45 -0.47
N ASN A 4 -3.71 20.45 0.29
CA ASN A 4 -2.55 19.61 -0.05
C ASN A 4 -2.90 18.44 -0.98
N GLY A 5 -4.10 18.40 -1.53
CA GLY A 5 -4.56 17.31 -2.41
C GLY A 5 -5.11 16.09 -1.68
N THR A 6 -5.12 16.10 -0.35
CA THR A 6 -5.67 14.99 0.43
C THR A 6 -7.20 15.00 0.38
N PRO A 7 -7.88 13.88 0.09
CA PRO A 7 -9.33 13.80 0.15
C PRO A 7 -9.84 13.95 1.58
N TYR A 8 -11.07 14.44 1.73
CA TYR A 8 -11.70 14.54 3.05
C TYR A 8 -13.19 14.21 2.97
N CYS A 9 -13.75 13.83 4.11
CA CYS A 9 -15.17 13.54 4.27
C CYS A 9 -15.66 14.12 5.61
N GLU A 10 -16.81 14.74 5.61
CA GLU A 10 -17.36 15.39 6.82
C GLU A 10 -17.77 14.41 7.90
N ASN A 11 -18.24 13.21 7.51
CA ASN A 11 -18.78 12.23 8.44
C ASN A 11 -17.74 11.29 9.04
N PHE A 12 -16.54 11.25 8.47
CA PHE A 12 -15.47 10.37 8.91
C PHE A 12 -14.15 11.12 8.99
N LYS A 13 -13.32 10.72 9.94
CA LYS A 13 -12.02 11.37 10.14
C LYS A 13 -11.07 11.13 8.97
N TYR A 14 -11.14 9.96 8.36
CA TYR A 14 -10.25 9.55 7.27
C TYR A 14 -11.03 9.03 6.08
N ILE A 15 -10.52 9.34 4.90
CA ILE A 15 -11.02 8.84 3.63
C ILE A 15 -9.83 8.54 2.73
N SER A 16 -9.89 7.44 2.00
CA SER A 16 -8.89 7.11 0.99
C SER A 16 -9.58 6.71 -0.30
N ILE A 17 -9.05 7.20 -1.42
CA ILE A 17 -9.62 7.00 -2.75
C ILE A 17 -8.55 6.41 -3.64
N SER A 18 -8.93 5.43 -4.45
CA SER A 18 -8.07 4.87 -5.48
C SER A 18 -8.87 4.52 -6.71
N HIS A 19 -8.24 4.63 -7.85
CA HIS A 19 -8.83 4.18 -9.11
C HIS A 19 -7.75 3.57 -10.00
N SER A 20 -8.14 2.60 -10.79
CA SER A 20 -7.27 1.97 -11.77
C SER A 20 -8.14 1.46 -12.91
N LYS A 21 -7.86 1.91 -14.12
CA LYS A 21 -8.66 1.58 -15.31
C LYS A 21 -10.16 1.78 -15.09
N LYS A 22 -10.92 0.67 -14.95
CA LYS A 22 -12.39 0.71 -14.84
C LYS A 22 -12.90 0.68 -13.40
N PHE A 23 -12.01 0.49 -12.41
CA PHE A 23 -12.40 0.39 -11.01
C PHE A 23 -12.04 1.66 -10.26
N CYS A 24 -12.97 2.06 -9.40
CA CYS A 24 -12.76 3.16 -8.45
C CYS A 24 -13.20 2.66 -7.08
N GLY A 25 -12.41 2.93 -6.07
CA GLY A 25 -12.71 2.55 -4.70
C GLY A 25 -12.60 3.74 -3.76
N VAL A 26 -13.45 3.74 -2.75
CA VAL A 26 -13.43 4.72 -1.68
C VAL A 26 -13.59 3.98 -0.37
N ILE A 27 -12.77 4.31 0.61
CA ILE A 27 -12.92 3.78 1.95
C ILE A 27 -12.91 4.93 2.96
N THR A 28 -13.77 4.84 3.95
CA THR A 28 -13.87 5.83 5.02
C THR A 28 -13.68 5.14 6.36
N SER A 29 -13.10 5.85 7.32
CA SER A 29 -12.83 5.29 8.63
C SER A 29 -12.61 6.40 9.65
N ASN A 30 -12.84 6.10 10.91
CA ASN A 30 -12.43 6.96 12.02
C ASN A 30 -10.99 6.65 12.47
N HIS A 31 -10.34 5.68 11.85
CA HIS A 31 -8.93 5.35 12.04
C HIS A 31 -8.17 5.59 10.75
N LEU A 32 -6.86 5.88 10.86
CA LEU A 32 -6.01 6.10 9.70
C LEU A 32 -6.05 4.89 8.77
N ILE A 33 -6.32 5.13 7.49
CA ILE A 33 -6.54 4.08 6.52
C ILE A 33 -6.05 4.51 5.13
N GLY A 34 -5.50 3.57 4.38
CA GLY A 34 -5.11 3.78 3.00
C GLY A 34 -5.64 2.68 2.10
N LEU A 35 -6.16 3.06 0.95
CA LEU A 35 -6.67 2.15 -0.07
C LEU A 35 -5.86 2.31 -1.33
N ASP A 36 -5.46 1.19 -1.94
CA ASP A 36 -4.89 1.22 -3.28
C ASP A 36 -5.47 0.13 -4.15
N ILE A 37 -5.66 0.43 -5.43
CA ILE A 37 -6.15 -0.49 -6.45
C ILE A 37 -5.17 -0.41 -7.62
N GLN A 38 -4.64 -1.58 -8.02
CA GLN A 38 -3.71 -1.68 -9.15
C GLN A 38 -4.19 -2.73 -10.13
N HIS A 39 -4.23 -2.40 -11.40
CA HIS A 39 -4.46 -3.39 -12.44
C HIS A 39 -3.16 -4.14 -12.71
N PHE A 40 -3.25 -5.41 -13.13
CA PHE A 40 -2.08 -6.21 -13.51
C PHE A 40 -1.20 -5.45 -14.51
N LYS A 41 0.11 -5.49 -14.29
CA LYS A 41 1.12 -4.85 -15.12
C LYS A 41 2.19 -5.88 -15.48
N GLU A 42 2.38 -6.11 -16.77
CA GLU A 42 3.28 -7.18 -17.28
C GLU A 42 4.74 -6.95 -16.94
N ASN A 43 5.18 -5.69 -16.80
CA ASN A 43 6.59 -5.37 -16.60
C ASN A 43 6.99 -5.15 -15.14
N LEU A 44 6.17 -5.55 -14.18
CA LEU A 44 6.44 -5.27 -12.77
C LEU A 44 7.72 -5.95 -12.27
N GLN A 45 8.01 -7.17 -12.74
CA GLN A 45 9.25 -7.86 -12.40
C GLN A 45 10.49 -7.08 -12.85
N GLN A 46 10.41 -6.42 -14.01
CA GLN A 46 11.53 -5.67 -14.56
C GLN A 46 11.84 -4.40 -13.77
N ILE A 47 10.82 -3.83 -13.12
CA ILE A 47 10.97 -2.57 -12.40
C ILE A 47 10.95 -2.72 -10.88
N CYS A 48 10.83 -3.95 -10.37
CA CYS A 48 10.67 -4.18 -8.95
C CYS A 48 11.85 -3.68 -8.10
N ASN A 49 13.04 -3.57 -8.68
CA ASN A 49 14.20 -3.00 -7.99
C ASN A 49 13.99 -1.54 -7.55
N ARG A 50 13.04 -0.85 -8.15
CA ARG A 50 12.74 0.53 -7.81
C ARG A 50 11.99 0.67 -6.50
N PHE A 51 11.26 -0.38 -6.09
CA PHE A 51 10.43 -0.31 -4.90
C PHE A 51 10.65 -1.45 -3.90
N LEU A 52 11.45 -2.47 -4.23
CA LEU A 52 11.73 -3.60 -3.35
C LEU A 52 13.22 -3.74 -3.07
N ASN A 53 13.56 -4.04 -1.82
CA ASN A 53 14.91 -4.42 -1.43
C ASN A 53 15.12 -5.93 -1.65
N SER A 54 16.36 -6.42 -1.40
CA SER A 54 16.71 -7.82 -1.64
C SER A 54 15.87 -8.80 -0.80
N ASN A 55 15.57 -8.45 0.45
CA ASN A 55 14.79 -9.30 1.34
C ASN A 55 13.34 -9.42 0.87
N GLU A 56 12.77 -8.31 0.43
CA GLU A 56 11.40 -8.29 -0.09
C GLU A 56 11.28 -9.11 -1.38
N LYS A 57 12.30 -9.08 -2.23
CA LYS A 57 12.32 -9.93 -3.42
C LYS A 57 12.33 -11.41 -3.08
N LYS A 58 13.03 -11.81 -2.02
CA LYS A 58 13.03 -13.19 -1.54
C LYS A 58 11.65 -13.59 -1.04
N ILE A 59 10.99 -12.71 -0.29
CA ILE A 59 9.62 -12.94 0.18
C ILE A 59 8.67 -13.12 -0.99
N ALA A 60 8.80 -12.29 -2.03
CA ALA A 60 7.95 -12.36 -3.22
C ALA A 60 8.18 -13.63 -4.04
N ASP A 61 9.38 -14.22 -3.96
CA ASP A 61 9.74 -15.45 -4.66
C ASP A 61 9.47 -15.39 -6.16
N ASN A 62 9.74 -14.22 -6.75
CA ASN A 62 9.58 -13.95 -8.19
C ASN A 62 8.17 -14.22 -8.73
N LYS A 63 7.15 -14.18 -7.87
CA LYS A 63 5.77 -14.37 -8.27
C LYS A 63 5.11 -13.03 -8.56
N ASP A 64 4.57 -12.86 -9.76
CA ASP A 64 3.90 -11.63 -10.18
C ASP A 64 2.80 -11.19 -9.23
N HIS A 65 2.01 -12.13 -8.78
CA HIS A 65 0.93 -11.92 -7.82
C HIS A 65 1.47 -11.26 -6.54
N ASN A 66 2.55 -11.81 -5.97
CA ASN A 66 3.16 -11.27 -4.75
C ASN A 66 3.76 -9.87 -4.99
N LEU A 67 4.42 -9.68 -6.13
CA LEU A 67 5.00 -8.38 -6.50
C LEU A 67 3.93 -7.30 -6.62
N HIS A 68 2.79 -7.63 -7.22
CA HIS A 68 1.68 -6.69 -7.36
C HIS A 68 1.10 -6.29 -6.00
N PHE A 69 0.91 -7.25 -5.10
CA PHE A 69 0.43 -6.94 -3.76
C PHE A 69 1.44 -6.11 -2.96
N MET A 70 2.74 -6.36 -3.13
CA MET A 70 3.76 -5.55 -2.46
C MET A 70 3.75 -4.11 -2.95
N TRP A 71 3.67 -3.91 -4.27
CA TRP A 71 3.55 -2.57 -4.85
C TRP A 71 2.30 -1.87 -4.34
N CYS A 72 1.17 -2.55 -4.44
CA CYS A 72 -0.12 -2.03 -4.03
C CYS A 72 -0.13 -1.68 -2.52
N ALA A 73 0.45 -2.55 -1.69
CA ALA A 73 0.56 -2.31 -0.25
C ALA A 73 1.39 -1.07 0.08
N LYS A 74 2.51 -0.88 -0.60
CA LYS A 74 3.35 0.30 -0.40
C LYS A 74 2.64 1.58 -0.82
N GLU A 75 1.88 1.53 -1.90
CA GLU A 75 1.03 2.66 -2.33
C GLU A 75 -0.05 2.98 -1.29
N ALA A 76 -0.72 1.96 -0.75
CA ALA A 76 -1.75 2.14 0.27
C ALA A 76 -1.16 2.77 1.54
N ILE A 77 0.01 2.29 1.98
CA ILE A 77 0.71 2.86 3.14
C ILE A 77 1.11 4.30 2.86
N TYR A 78 1.64 4.58 1.68
CA TYR A 78 2.04 5.94 1.30
C TYR A 78 0.88 6.93 1.44
N LYS A 79 -0.32 6.53 1.07
CA LYS A 79 -1.51 7.37 1.19
C LYS A 79 -1.84 7.75 2.63
N THR A 80 -1.38 6.98 3.61
CA THR A 80 -1.57 7.31 5.04
C THR A 80 -0.56 8.35 5.56
N LEU A 81 0.49 8.64 4.80
CA LEU A 81 1.61 9.48 5.26
C LEU A 81 1.39 10.97 5.03
N ASN A 82 0.21 11.38 4.59
CA ASN A 82 -0.22 12.77 4.45
C ASN A 82 0.74 13.63 3.61
N GLY A 83 1.22 13.07 2.50
CA GLY A 83 2.09 13.79 1.57
C GLY A 83 3.56 13.84 1.97
N ALA A 84 3.98 13.09 2.98
CA ALA A 84 5.39 13.03 3.37
C ALA A 84 6.25 12.50 2.22
N VAL A 85 7.45 13.03 2.07
CA VAL A 85 8.43 12.51 1.12
C VAL A 85 8.89 11.13 1.60
N CYS A 86 8.83 10.14 0.73
CA CYS A 86 9.04 8.76 1.11
C CYS A 86 9.63 7.97 -0.06
N SER A 87 10.66 7.17 0.23
CA SER A 87 11.17 6.16 -0.70
C SER A 87 10.49 4.83 -0.39
N PHE A 88 9.80 4.26 -1.38
CA PHE A 88 9.15 2.96 -1.21
C PHE A 88 10.15 1.85 -0.87
N LYS A 89 11.35 1.94 -1.43
CA LYS A 89 12.39 0.94 -1.19
C LYS A 89 13.06 1.11 0.17
N LYS A 90 13.28 2.35 0.61
CA LYS A 90 14.09 2.66 1.79
C LYS A 90 13.28 2.92 3.04
N ASN A 91 12.03 3.35 2.91
CA ASN A 91 11.22 3.76 4.05
C ASN A 91 10.05 2.81 4.35
N ILE A 92 9.56 2.05 3.35
CA ILE A 92 8.46 1.11 3.54
C ILE A 92 8.98 -0.29 3.32
N TYR A 93 8.92 -1.13 4.37
CA TYR A 93 9.46 -2.49 4.34
C TYR A 93 8.34 -3.51 4.46
N ILE A 94 8.33 -4.49 3.56
CA ILE A 94 7.45 -5.65 3.67
C ILE A 94 8.15 -6.66 4.58
N ASP A 95 7.56 -6.94 5.73
CA ASP A 95 8.13 -7.84 6.72
C ASP A 95 7.65 -9.27 6.51
N LYS A 96 6.37 -9.43 6.12
CA LYS A 96 5.76 -10.74 5.94
C LYS A 96 4.62 -10.64 4.93
N GLN A 97 4.45 -11.69 4.14
CA GLN A 97 3.37 -11.77 3.16
C GLN A 97 2.73 -13.15 3.18
N THR A 98 1.41 -13.17 3.22
CA THR A 98 0.59 -14.34 2.92
C THR A 98 -0.30 -14.01 1.71
N ASN A 99 -1.17 -14.95 1.32
CA ASN A 99 -2.08 -14.70 0.17
C ASN A 99 -3.11 -13.59 0.44
N THR A 100 -3.37 -13.27 1.70
CA THR A 100 -4.44 -12.33 2.08
C THR A 100 -3.97 -11.15 2.91
N HIS A 101 -2.74 -11.20 3.41
CA HIS A 101 -2.23 -10.18 4.33
C HIS A 101 -0.77 -9.88 4.09
N ILE A 102 -0.41 -8.63 4.34
CA ILE A 102 0.98 -8.18 4.42
C ILE A 102 1.16 -7.46 5.76
N GLU A 103 2.27 -7.76 6.43
CA GLU A 103 2.75 -6.95 7.54
C GLU A 103 3.89 -6.10 7.03
N ALA A 104 3.85 -4.81 7.30
CA ALA A 104 4.83 -3.86 6.79
C ALA A 104 5.20 -2.84 7.84
N THR A 105 6.37 -2.22 7.67
CA THR A 105 6.88 -1.20 8.58
C THR A 105 7.28 0.03 7.76
N TYR A 106 6.78 1.19 8.18
CA TYR A 106 7.31 2.47 7.72
C TYR A 106 8.33 2.97 8.72
N ARG A 107 9.49 3.37 8.22
CA ARG A 107 10.55 3.95 9.05
C ARG A 107 11.14 5.18 8.35
N ASN A 108 11.16 6.28 9.08
CA ASN A 108 11.83 7.50 8.65
C ASN A 108 12.52 8.14 9.85
N GLY A 109 13.84 7.95 9.94
CA GLY A 109 14.60 8.36 11.13
C GLY A 109 14.14 7.59 12.36
N GLU A 110 13.67 8.32 13.37
CA GLU A 110 13.16 7.72 14.61
C GLU A 110 11.68 7.35 14.53
N ASN A 111 10.98 7.82 13.49
CA ASN A 111 9.57 7.50 13.29
C ASN A 111 9.44 6.08 12.76
N LEU A 112 8.68 5.26 13.47
CA LEU A 112 8.41 3.88 13.09
C LEU A 112 6.92 3.60 13.27
N ILE A 113 6.28 3.14 12.18
CA ILE A 113 4.87 2.79 12.19
C ILE A 113 4.74 1.40 11.57
N LYS A 114 4.04 0.50 12.28
CA LYS A 114 3.74 -0.83 11.78
C LYS A 114 2.34 -0.87 11.20
N TYR A 115 2.20 -1.55 10.07
CA TYR A 115 0.94 -1.66 9.34
C TYR A 115 0.51 -3.10 9.16
N ASN A 116 -0.80 -3.30 9.20
CA ASN A 116 -1.44 -4.48 8.63
C ASN A 116 -2.07 -4.07 7.32
N VAL A 117 -1.85 -4.87 6.29
CA VAL A 117 -2.43 -4.62 4.97
C VAL A 117 -3.22 -5.85 4.56
N THR A 118 -4.51 -5.66 4.30
CA THR A 118 -5.32 -6.73 3.72
C THR A 118 -5.20 -6.70 2.21
N CYS A 119 -5.14 -7.88 1.61
CA CYS A 119 -4.92 -8.05 0.17
C CYS A 119 -6.06 -8.85 -0.43
N GLN A 120 -6.63 -8.34 -1.52
CA GLN A 120 -7.71 -8.98 -2.23
C GLN A 120 -7.50 -8.82 -3.73
N LYS A 121 -7.78 -9.87 -4.49
CA LYS A 121 -7.71 -9.82 -5.94
C LYS A 121 -9.10 -10.03 -6.52
N ILE A 122 -9.51 -9.16 -7.42
CA ILE A 122 -10.76 -9.27 -8.18
C ILE A 122 -10.39 -9.16 -9.65
N GLN A 123 -10.56 -10.25 -10.40
CA GLN A 123 -10.13 -10.33 -11.80
C GLN A 123 -8.64 -9.97 -11.92
N GLN A 124 -8.28 -8.96 -12.70
CA GLN A 124 -6.90 -8.49 -12.86
C GLN A 124 -6.57 -7.30 -11.96
N TYR A 125 -7.39 -7.03 -10.94
CA TYR A 125 -7.19 -5.92 -10.02
C TYR A 125 -6.73 -6.42 -8.66
N PHE A 126 -5.68 -5.78 -8.16
CA PHE A 126 -5.13 -6.00 -6.81
C PHE A 126 -5.60 -4.86 -5.93
N ILE A 127 -6.18 -5.20 -4.79
CA ILE A 127 -6.76 -4.24 -3.86
C ILE A 127 -6.10 -4.43 -2.50
N THR A 128 -5.56 -3.34 -1.96
CA THR A 128 -4.95 -3.36 -0.63
C THR A 128 -5.55 -2.27 0.26
N ILE A 129 -5.70 -2.61 1.53
CA ILE A 129 -6.17 -1.68 2.55
C ILE A 129 -5.16 -1.73 3.70
N ALA A 130 -4.53 -0.59 3.95
CA ALA A 130 -3.51 -0.45 5.00
C ALA A 130 -4.10 0.22 6.23
N THR A 131 -3.88 -0.38 7.39
CA THR A 131 -4.24 0.18 8.70
C THR A 131 -3.05 0.05 9.62
N ILE A 132 -2.99 0.93 10.63
CA ILE A 132 -1.92 0.83 11.64
C ILE A 132 -2.17 -0.40 12.49
N LYS A 133 -1.10 -1.16 12.72
CA LYS A 133 -1.14 -2.33 13.59
C LYS A 133 -1.14 -1.86 15.04
N ASP A 134 -2.18 -2.22 15.77
CA ASP A 134 -2.25 -1.99 17.22
C ASP A 134 -1.40 -3.02 17.96
N ASP A 135 -0.70 -2.55 18.98
CA ASP A 135 0.09 -3.43 19.86
C ASP A 135 -0.80 -4.23 20.80
#